data_1554c3cc846de92e1ad8e07266e904e7
#
_entry.id   1554c3cc846de92e1ad8e07266e904e7
#
_cell.length_a   1.000
_cell.length_b   1.000
_cell.length_c   1.000
_cell.angle_alpha   90.00
_cell.angle_beta   90.00
_cell.angle_gamma   90.00
#
_symmetry.space_group_name_H-M   'P 1'
#
loop_
_entity.id
_entity.type
_entity.pdbx_description
1 polymer ?
#
loop_
_entity_poly.entity_id
_entity_poly.type
_entity_poly.pdbx_seq_one_letter_code
_entity_poly.pdbx_strand_id
1 'polypeptide(L)'
;MKKIQIYFMPGLGANPKIFEHISLPKDRFEIHLLEWKIPVSENESIQDYAQRMAYEIKHQNPVLLGVSFGGVLVQEIAKIIAVKKIILV
;
A
#
# COMPACT_ATOMS: atom_id res chain seq x y z
N MET A 1 18.10 -13.75 7.71
CA MET A 1 17.47 -12.50 8.17
C MET A 1 16.16 -12.26 7.42
N LYS A 2 15.11 -11.92 8.13
CA LYS A 2 13.85 -11.60 7.49
C LYS A 2 13.91 -10.24 6.82
N LYS A 3 13.41 -10.17 5.60
CA LYS A 3 13.33 -8.91 4.88
C LYS A 3 12.16 -8.08 5.39
N ILE A 4 12.30 -6.78 5.29
CA ILE A 4 11.21 -5.84 5.58
C ILE A 4 10.26 -5.88 4.38
N GLN A 5 8.98 -6.16 4.64
CA GLN A 5 7.96 -6.17 3.59
C GLN A 5 7.44 -4.75 3.42
N ILE A 6 7.59 -4.19 2.24
CA ILE A 6 7.13 -2.83 1.95
C ILE A 6 6.15 -2.86 0.79
N TYR A 7 4.99 -2.21 0.99
CA TYR A 7 3.93 -2.13 0.00
C TYR A 7 3.79 -0.70 -0.47
N PHE A 8 3.87 -0.51 -1.78
CA PHE A 8 3.77 0.80 -2.42
C PHE A 8 2.40 0.98 -3.02
N MET A 9 1.72 2.10 -2.66
CA MET A 9 0.42 2.46 -3.21
C MET A 9 0.54 3.74 -4.02
N PRO A 10 0.27 3.71 -5.34
CA PRO A 10 0.36 4.90 -6.18
C PRO A 10 -0.82 5.85 -5.94
N GLY A 11 -0.73 7.06 -6.50
CA GLY A 11 -1.84 7.98 -6.52
C GLY A 11 -3.03 7.42 -7.30
N LEU A 12 -4.21 7.96 -7.06
CA LEU A 12 -5.43 7.50 -7.71
C LEU A 12 -5.30 7.57 -9.23
N GLY A 13 -5.62 6.45 -9.88
CA GLY A 13 -5.51 6.34 -11.33
C GLY A 13 -4.09 6.16 -11.86
N ALA A 14 -3.09 6.24 -11.00
CA ALA A 14 -1.71 6.04 -11.42
C ALA A 14 -1.38 4.55 -11.45
N ASN A 15 -0.49 4.17 -12.35
CA ASN A 15 -0.03 2.81 -12.48
C ASN A 15 1.16 2.57 -11.55
N PRO A 16 1.31 1.38 -10.93
CA PRO A 16 2.48 1.08 -10.10
C PRO A 16 3.82 1.26 -10.81
N LYS A 17 3.85 1.37 -12.12
CA LYS A 17 5.07 1.67 -12.88
C LYS A 17 5.76 2.96 -12.45
N ILE A 18 5.04 3.86 -11.77
CA ILE A 18 5.67 5.09 -11.25
C ILE A 18 6.77 4.75 -10.23
N PHE A 19 6.76 3.54 -9.68
CA PHE A 19 7.75 3.09 -8.71
C PHE A 19 8.91 2.32 -9.33
N GLU A 20 8.93 2.12 -10.65
CA GLU A 20 9.92 1.23 -11.30
C GLU A 20 11.36 1.70 -11.13
N HIS A 21 11.57 3.00 -10.92
CA HIS A 21 12.90 3.56 -10.71
C HIS A 21 13.31 3.63 -9.24
N ILE A 22 12.44 3.21 -8.32
CA ILE A 22 12.78 3.18 -6.91
C ILE A 22 13.58 1.91 -6.66
N SER A 23 14.77 2.07 -6.11
CA SER A 23 15.66 0.95 -5.80
C SER A 23 15.92 0.90 -4.31
N LEU A 24 15.65 -0.25 -3.71
CA LEU A 24 15.94 -0.51 -2.30
C LEU A 24 16.85 -1.74 -2.22
N PRO A 25 17.68 -1.83 -1.17
CA PRO A 25 18.52 -3.03 -0.99
C PRO A 25 17.65 -4.28 -0.93
N LYS A 26 17.82 -5.17 -1.92
CA LYS A 26 17.00 -6.39 -2.04
C LYS A 26 17.28 -7.42 -0.95
N ASP A 27 18.40 -7.31 -0.29
CA ASP A 27 18.73 -8.18 0.83
C ASP A 27 18.00 -7.80 2.11
N ARG A 28 17.46 -6.56 2.18
CA ARG A 28 16.75 -6.04 3.34
C ARG A 28 15.26 -5.84 3.11
N PHE A 29 14.86 -5.57 1.88
CA PHE A 29 13.49 -5.22 1.54
C PHE A 29 12.91 -6.14 0.49
N GLU A 30 11.64 -6.46 0.65
CA GLU A 30 10.85 -7.10 -0.38
C GLU A 30 9.73 -6.14 -0.75
N ILE A 31 9.73 -5.72 -2.03
CA ILE A 31 8.82 -4.68 -2.52
C ILE A 31 7.59 -5.31 -3.15
N HIS A 32 6.43 -4.82 -2.76
CA HIS A 32 5.15 -5.23 -3.33
C HIS A 32 4.45 -3.99 -3.87
N LEU A 33 3.97 -4.06 -5.10
CA LEU A 33 3.27 -2.95 -5.73
C LEU A 33 1.77 -3.21 -5.66
N LEU A 34 1.05 -2.29 -5.02
CA LEU A 34 -0.40 -2.35 -4.95
C LEU A 34 -1.01 -1.59 -6.12
N GLU A 35 -2.15 -2.06 -6.60
CA GLU A 35 -2.88 -1.41 -7.68
C GLU A 35 -4.28 -1.04 -7.20
N TRP A 36 -4.79 0.09 -7.69
CA TRP A 36 -6.16 0.48 -7.42
C TRP A 36 -7.12 -0.53 -8.06
N LYS A 37 -8.11 -0.94 -7.29
CA LYS A 37 -9.18 -1.82 -7.77
C LYS A 37 -10.39 -0.98 -8.13
N ILE A 38 -11.22 -1.50 -9.04
CA ILE A 38 -12.48 -0.86 -9.37
C ILE A 38 -13.39 -0.91 -8.13
N PRO A 39 -13.97 0.22 -7.71
CA PRO A 39 -14.91 0.22 -6.60
C PRO A 39 -16.09 -0.70 -6.88
N VAL A 40 -16.62 -1.35 -5.85
CA VAL A 40 -17.77 -2.25 -6.01
C VAL A 40 -19.07 -1.46 -6.22
N SER A 41 -19.10 -0.19 -5.83
CA SER A 41 -20.23 0.71 -6.08
C SER A 41 -19.76 2.15 -5.97
N GLU A 42 -20.58 3.09 -6.47
CA GLU A 42 -20.29 4.51 -6.35
C GLU A 42 -20.31 5.00 -4.90
N ASN A 43 -20.96 4.25 -4.03
CA ASN A 43 -21.12 4.62 -2.63
C ASN A 43 -20.15 3.92 -1.70
N GLU A 44 -19.18 3.19 -2.25
CA GLU A 44 -18.20 2.50 -1.41
C GLU A 44 -17.35 3.54 -0.67
N SER A 45 -17.33 3.46 0.67
CA SER A 45 -16.52 4.35 1.48
C SER A 45 -15.04 4.00 1.35
N ILE A 46 -14.18 4.97 1.67
CA ILE A 46 -12.74 4.71 1.67
C ILE A 46 -12.39 3.66 2.73
N GLN A 47 -13.15 3.60 3.83
CA GLN A 47 -12.94 2.61 4.87
C GLN A 47 -13.23 1.19 4.36
N ASP A 48 -14.34 1.02 3.63
CA ASP A 48 -14.69 -0.27 3.05
C ASP A 48 -13.70 -0.67 1.95
N TYR A 49 -13.29 0.29 1.15
CA TYR A 49 -12.28 0.07 0.12
C TYR A 49 -10.96 -0.37 0.74
N ALA A 50 -10.54 0.28 1.83
CA ALA A 50 -9.32 -0.06 2.52
C ALA A 50 -9.36 -1.48 3.09
N GLN A 51 -10.52 -1.94 3.57
CA GLN A 51 -10.67 -3.32 4.01
C GLN A 51 -10.40 -4.30 2.89
N ARG A 52 -10.94 -4.04 1.69
CA ARG A 52 -10.68 -4.90 0.54
C ARG A 52 -9.21 -4.90 0.15
N MET A 53 -8.58 -3.73 0.15
CA MET A 53 -7.16 -3.61 -0.18
C MET A 53 -6.28 -4.28 0.86
N ALA A 54 -6.67 -4.27 2.13
CA ALA A 54 -5.90 -4.90 3.19
C ALA A 54 -5.74 -6.41 2.97
N TYR A 55 -6.68 -7.05 2.28
CA TYR A 55 -6.57 -8.47 1.95
C TYR A 55 -5.41 -8.77 1.01
N GLU A 56 -4.92 -7.77 0.28
CA GLU A 56 -3.76 -7.94 -0.60
C GLU A 56 -2.46 -7.96 0.17
N ILE A 57 -2.48 -7.55 1.44
CA ILE A 57 -1.29 -7.51 2.27
C ILE A 57 -1.20 -8.82 3.04
N LYS A 58 -0.21 -9.64 2.67
CA LYS A 58 -0.07 -11.00 3.19
C LYS A 58 0.94 -11.13 4.31
N HIS A 59 1.62 -10.05 4.66
CA HIS A 59 2.69 -10.07 5.66
C HIS A 59 2.29 -9.28 6.89
N GLN A 60 2.83 -9.68 8.04
CA GLN A 60 2.58 -8.97 9.30
C GLN A 60 3.51 -7.77 9.42
N ASN A 61 2.99 -6.70 10.00
CA ASN A 61 3.76 -5.49 10.29
C ASN A 61 4.53 -4.95 9.07
N PRO A 62 3.87 -4.78 7.92
CA PRO A 62 4.54 -4.25 6.74
C PRO A 62 4.83 -2.76 6.88
N VAL A 63 5.74 -2.26 6.04
CA VAL A 63 5.87 -0.83 5.80
C VAL A 63 4.93 -0.48 4.65
N LEU A 64 4.16 0.58 4.79
CA LEU A 64 3.27 1.07 3.73
C LEU A 64 3.77 2.41 3.25
N LEU A 65 3.92 2.56 1.93
CA LEU A 65 4.28 3.83 1.30
C LEU A 65 3.15 4.25 0.37
N GLY A 66 2.61 5.43 0.58
CA GLY A 66 1.52 5.96 -0.25
C GLY A 66 1.88 7.28 -0.87
N VAL A 67 1.58 7.43 -2.16
CA VAL A 67 1.82 8.64 -2.93
C VAL A 67 0.50 9.36 -3.17
N SER A 68 0.43 10.64 -2.79
CA SER A 68 -0.77 11.45 -3.01
C SER A 68 -2.00 10.80 -2.36
N PHE A 69 -3.06 10.51 -3.11
CA PHE A 69 -4.26 9.86 -2.55
C PHE A 69 -3.97 8.43 -2.07
N GLY A 70 -2.93 7.78 -2.61
CA GLY A 70 -2.46 6.51 -2.08
C GLY A 70 -2.03 6.64 -0.61
N GLY A 71 -1.55 7.83 -0.22
CA GLY A 71 -1.22 8.11 1.18
C GLY A 71 -2.45 8.09 2.08
N VAL A 72 -3.60 8.58 1.60
CA VAL A 72 -4.86 8.52 2.34
C VAL A 72 -5.26 7.06 2.55
N LEU A 73 -5.16 6.26 1.48
CA LEU A 73 -5.55 4.86 1.53
C LEU A 73 -4.68 4.06 2.51
N VAL A 74 -3.35 4.23 2.47
CA VAL A 74 -2.49 3.45 3.38
C VAL A 74 -2.74 3.83 4.84
N GLN A 75 -3.12 5.07 5.12
CA GLN A 75 -3.49 5.46 6.48
C GLN A 75 -4.77 4.76 6.93
N GLU A 76 -5.75 4.60 6.04
CA GLU A 76 -6.97 3.84 6.36
C GLU A 76 -6.67 2.36 6.57
N ILE A 77 -5.78 1.79 5.74
CA ILE A 77 -5.35 0.40 5.92
C ILE A 77 -4.68 0.23 7.29
N ALA A 78 -3.87 1.18 7.70
CA ALA A 78 -3.16 1.12 8.98
C ALA A 78 -4.09 1.15 10.20
N LYS A 79 -5.35 1.55 10.03
CA LYS A 79 -6.36 1.45 11.09
C LYS A 79 -6.92 0.04 11.22
N ILE A 80 -6.74 -0.78 10.21
CA ILE A 80 -7.31 -2.14 10.12
C ILE A 80 -6.28 -3.19 10.50
N ILE A 81 -5.04 -3.05 10.02
CA ILE A 81 -3.96 -3.99 10.28
C ILE A 81 -2.80 -3.28 10.98
N ALA A 82 -2.02 -4.06 11.73
CA ALA A 82 -0.81 -3.52 12.35
C ALA A 82 0.25 -3.29 11.27
N VAL A 83 0.87 -2.12 11.27
CA VAL A 83 1.93 -1.78 10.32
C VAL A 83 3.17 -1.33 11.08
N LYS A 84 4.34 -1.57 10.50
CA LYS A 84 5.60 -1.16 11.09
C LYS A 84 5.82 0.34 10.93
N LYS A 85 5.47 0.88 9.77
CA LYS A 85 5.68 2.29 9.45
C LYS A 85 4.83 2.69 8.25
N ILE A 86 4.41 3.95 8.23
CA ILE A 86 3.76 4.57 7.07
C ILE A 86 4.69 5.65 6.54
N ILE A 87 4.88 5.66 5.22
CA ILE A 87 5.64 6.69 4.54
C ILE A 87 4.69 7.38 3.56
N LEU A 88 4.55 8.69 3.69
CA LEU A 88 3.69 9.50 2.83
C LEU A 88 4.54 10.38 1.93
N VAL A 89 4.21 10.36 0.65
CA VAL A 89 4.94 11.15 -0.35
C VAL A 89 3.99 12.14 -1.03
#